data_2592110e4eb250ba4765c454d565232a
#
_entry.id   2592110e4eb250ba4765c454d565232a
#
_cell.length_a   1.000
_cell.length_b   1.000
_cell.length_c   1.000
_cell.angle_alpha   90.00
_cell.angle_beta   90.00
_cell.angle_gamma   90.00
#
_symmetry.space_group_name_H-M   'P 1'
#
loop_
_entity.id
_entity.type
_entity.pdbx_description
1 polymer ?
#
loop_
_entity_poly.entity_id
_entity_poly.type
_entity_poly.pdbx_seq_one_letter_code
_entity_poly.pdbx_strand_id
1 'polypeptide(L)'
;MVFSSLNFIFIFLPLFLFAYYVTPAAFRNSTLFAGSILFYAVGVIKQPYALFLLMVLTYLNYVFGIRLYQIHNPRKKRLFLTKVIFFDFLWLFLFKYSRHLSLPLGISFYTFQLTAYLFDIYYGRILPERDFVTFGTYISMFPKLISGPITPYEMLRRQLHSARRFLPENLAE
;
A
#
# COMPACT_ATOMS: atom_id res chain seq x y z
N MET A 1 4.53 -4.86 16.58
CA MET A 1 4.66 -6.31 16.33
C MET A 1 5.68 -6.53 15.25
N VAL A 2 6.57 -7.49 15.40
CA VAL A 2 7.49 -7.93 14.36
C VAL A 2 6.87 -9.19 13.76
N PHE A 3 6.99 -9.43 12.44
CA PHE A 3 6.47 -10.65 11.80
C PHE A 3 6.98 -11.95 12.43
N SER A 4 8.17 -11.91 13.04
CA SER A 4 8.76 -13.03 13.77
C SER A 4 8.24 -13.20 15.19
N SER A 5 7.30 -12.35 15.65
CA SER A 5 6.76 -12.50 17.00
C SER A 5 5.74 -13.65 17.04
N LEU A 6 5.81 -14.47 18.10
CA LEU A 6 4.85 -15.54 18.36
C LEU A 6 3.41 -15.03 18.36
N ASN A 7 3.18 -13.82 18.88
CA ASN A 7 1.87 -13.17 18.89
C ASN A 7 1.32 -12.89 17.50
N PHE A 8 2.19 -12.58 16.53
CA PHE A 8 1.76 -12.42 15.14
C PHE A 8 1.29 -13.74 14.55
N ILE A 9 2.11 -14.80 14.68
CA ILE A 9 1.86 -16.09 14.05
C ILE A 9 0.68 -16.82 14.70
N PHE A 10 0.58 -16.80 16.04
CA PHE A 10 -0.40 -17.61 16.75
C PHE A 10 -1.69 -16.88 17.11
N ILE A 11 -1.71 -15.56 17.10
CA ILE A 11 -2.91 -14.78 17.44
C ILE A 11 -3.40 -13.99 16.24
N PHE A 12 -2.59 -13.06 15.76
CA PHE A 12 -3.05 -12.15 14.71
C PHE A 12 -3.36 -12.87 13.40
N LEU A 13 -2.45 -13.69 12.90
CA LEU A 13 -2.60 -14.35 11.60
C LEU A 13 -3.80 -15.31 11.56
N PRO A 14 -4.01 -16.22 12.53
CA PRO A 14 -5.20 -17.07 12.53
C PRO A 14 -6.51 -16.30 12.64
N LEU A 15 -6.59 -15.28 13.50
CA LEU A 15 -7.78 -14.45 13.63
C LEU A 15 -8.06 -13.66 12.35
N PHE A 16 -7.02 -13.10 11.75
CA PHE A 16 -7.14 -12.38 10.48
C PHE A 16 -7.59 -13.30 9.35
N LEU A 17 -7.00 -14.50 9.21
CA LEU A 17 -7.40 -15.48 8.21
C LEU A 17 -8.85 -15.93 8.43
N PHE A 18 -9.23 -16.21 9.66
CA PHE A 18 -10.62 -16.54 9.97
C PHE A 18 -11.58 -15.42 9.53
N ALA A 19 -11.32 -14.18 9.94
CA ALA A 19 -12.11 -13.01 9.54
C ALA A 19 -12.16 -12.85 8.01
N TYR A 20 -11.03 -13.03 7.34
CA TYR A 20 -10.91 -12.92 5.88
C TYR A 20 -11.76 -13.98 5.14
N TYR A 21 -11.74 -15.24 5.58
CA TYR A 21 -12.48 -16.31 4.92
C TYR A 21 -13.97 -16.27 5.22
N VAL A 22 -14.38 -15.79 6.40
CA VAL A 22 -15.80 -15.57 6.75
C VAL A 22 -16.38 -14.38 5.98
N THR A 23 -15.54 -13.41 5.58
CA THR A 23 -16.01 -12.22 4.86
C THR A 23 -16.43 -12.57 3.42
N PRO A 24 -17.63 -12.11 2.99
CA PRO A 24 -18.10 -12.26 1.60
C PRO A 24 -17.08 -11.69 0.60
N ALA A 25 -16.99 -12.31 -0.59
CA ALA A 25 -16.00 -11.96 -1.62
C ALA A 25 -15.96 -10.47 -1.97
N ALA A 26 -17.10 -9.78 -1.95
CA ALA A 26 -17.23 -8.36 -2.24
C ALA A 26 -16.48 -7.47 -1.21
N PHE A 27 -16.36 -7.91 0.05
CA PHE A 27 -15.76 -7.13 1.14
C PHE A 27 -14.34 -7.59 1.51
N ARG A 28 -13.80 -8.59 0.83
CA ARG A 28 -12.45 -9.13 1.14
C ARG A 28 -11.33 -8.11 1.04
N ASN A 29 -11.39 -7.18 0.09
CA ASN A 29 -10.41 -6.10 0.01
C ASN A 29 -10.51 -5.15 1.21
N SER A 30 -11.72 -4.85 1.67
CA SER A 30 -11.93 -4.03 2.87
C SER A 30 -11.40 -4.70 4.13
N THR A 31 -11.62 -6.01 4.28
CA THR A 31 -11.09 -6.81 5.39
C THR A 31 -9.57 -6.86 5.35
N LEU A 32 -8.98 -7.04 4.15
CA LEU A 32 -7.53 -7.06 3.97
C LEU A 32 -6.93 -5.68 4.26
N PHE A 33 -7.57 -4.61 3.82
CA PHE A 33 -7.16 -3.24 4.13
C PHE A 33 -7.23 -2.96 5.63
N ALA A 34 -8.38 -3.21 6.25
CA ALA A 34 -8.57 -2.99 7.69
C ALA A 34 -7.58 -3.80 8.53
N GLY A 35 -7.37 -5.08 8.22
CA GLY A 35 -6.39 -5.91 8.91
C GLY A 35 -4.95 -5.42 8.73
N SER A 36 -4.61 -4.92 7.54
CA SER A 36 -3.28 -4.35 7.27
C SER A 36 -3.06 -3.06 8.06
N ILE A 37 -4.05 -2.18 8.11
CA ILE A 37 -4.00 -0.95 8.89
C ILE A 37 -3.93 -1.26 10.40
N LEU A 38 -4.72 -2.22 10.88
CA LEU A 38 -4.67 -2.66 12.27
C LEU A 38 -3.29 -3.21 12.65
N PHE A 39 -2.73 -4.08 11.79
CA PHE A 39 -1.39 -4.63 11.99
C PHE A 39 -0.34 -3.52 12.07
N TYR A 40 -0.41 -2.57 11.12
CA TYR A 40 0.52 -1.43 11.11
C TYR A 40 0.35 -0.54 12.34
N ALA A 41 -0.88 -0.22 12.74
CA ALA A 41 -1.19 0.59 13.91
C ALA A 41 -0.60 -0.01 15.20
N VAL A 42 -0.75 -1.33 15.38
CA VAL A 42 -0.13 -2.04 16.51
C VAL A 42 1.40 -2.02 16.41
N GLY A 43 1.95 -2.13 15.20
CA GLY A 43 3.41 -2.04 14.98
C GLY A 43 4.01 -0.68 15.33
N VAL A 44 3.24 0.39 15.12
CA VAL A 44 3.68 1.78 15.34
C VAL A 44 3.01 2.47 16.54
N ILE A 45 2.53 1.71 17.51
CA ILE A 45 1.80 2.25 18.67
C ILE A 45 2.57 3.33 19.44
N LYS A 46 3.90 3.27 19.43
CA LYS A 46 4.77 4.29 20.02
C LYS A 46 4.97 5.53 19.14
N GLN A 47 4.52 5.47 17.89
CA GLN A 47 4.73 6.50 16.88
C GLN A 47 3.45 6.66 16.03
N PRO A 48 2.32 7.13 16.62
CA PRO A 48 1.03 7.18 15.92
C PRO A 48 1.04 8.07 14.68
N TYR A 49 1.94 9.04 14.60
CA TYR A 49 2.14 9.86 13.41
C TYR A 49 2.53 9.05 12.16
N ALA A 50 3.18 7.89 12.35
CA ALA A 50 3.57 7.02 11.23
C ALA A 50 2.35 6.45 10.51
N LEU A 51 1.30 6.06 11.25
CA LEU A 51 0.03 5.62 10.69
C LEU A 51 -0.66 6.76 9.93
N PHE A 52 -0.71 7.94 10.53
CA PHE A 52 -1.28 9.12 9.90
C PHE A 52 -0.56 9.46 8.59
N LEU A 53 0.77 9.46 8.60
CA LEU A 53 1.59 9.71 7.43
C LEU A 53 1.33 8.69 6.31
N LEU A 54 1.30 7.40 6.63
CA LEU A 54 0.98 6.34 5.67
C LEU A 54 -0.38 6.60 5.01
N MET A 55 -1.41 6.90 5.80
CA MET A 55 -2.76 7.15 5.29
C MET A 55 -2.83 8.40 4.42
N VAL A 56 -2.20 9.49 4.86
CA VAL A 56 -2.17 10.76 4.10
C VAL A 56 -1.44 10.59 2.78
N LEU A 57 -0.24 10.00 2.78
CA LEU A 57 0.52 9.78 1.54
C LEU A 57 -0.19 8.82 0.59
N THR A 58 -0.82 7.77 1.11
CA THR A 58 -1.63 6.85 0.31
C THR A 58 -2.80 7.58 -0.34
N TYR A 59 -3.55 8.39 0.42
CA TYR A 59 -4.68 9.14 -0.10
C TYR A 59 -4.26 10.19 -1.14
N LEU A 60 -3.20 10.95 -0.86
CA LEU A 60 -2.70 11.96 -1.79
C LEU A 60 -2.24 11.33 -3.11
N ASN A 61 -1.50 10.23 -3.06
CA ASN A 61 -1.04 9.53 -4.26
C ASN A 61 -2.17 8.85 -5.03
N TYR A 62 -3.23 8.40 -4.36
CA TYR A 62 -4.46 7.97 -5.01
C TYR A 62 -5.05 9.10 -5.86
N VAL A 63 -5.22 10.29 -5.28
CA VAL A 63 -5.74 11.47 -5.99
C VAL A 63 -4.77 11.93 -7.09
N PHE A 64 -3.47 11.93 -6.82
CA PHE A 64 -2.45 12.31 -7.80
C PHE A 64 -2.41 11.36 -9.00
N GLY A 65 -2.58 10.05 -8.80
CA GLY A 65 -2.68 9.09 -9.88
C GLY A 65 -3.84 9.38 -10.83
N ILE A 66 -5.03 9.67 -10.29
CA ILE A 66 -6.21 10.06 -11.08
C ILE A 66 -5.96 11.36 -11.85
N ARG A 67 -5.42 12.38 -11.18
CA ARG A 67 -5.09 13.66 -11.81
C ARG A 67 -4.02 13.54 -12.89
N LEU A 68 -2.97 12.75 -12.65
CA LEU A 68 -1.89 12.51 -13.60
C LEU A 68 -2.41 11.89 -14.90
N TYR A 69 -3.38 10.99 -14.80
CA TYR A 69 -4.02 10.36 -15.96
C TYR A 69 -4.83 11.35 -16.77
N GLN A 70 -5.49 12.33 -16.14
CA GLN A 70 -6.32 13.34 -16.80
C GLN A 70 -5.50 14.42 -17.53
N ILE A 71 -4.21 14.55 -17.24
CA ILE A 71 -3.36 15.55 -17.90
C ILE A 71 -2.93 15.03 -19.29
N HIS A 72 -3.47 15.66 -20.34
CA HIS A 72 -3.16 15.30 -21.73
C HIS A 72 -1.89 15.98 -22.27
N ASN A 73 -1.54 17.16 -21.73
CA ASN A 73 -0.36 17.90 -22.18
C ASN A 73 0.93 17.26 -21.63
N PRO A 74 1.86 16.76 -22.50
CA PRO A 74 3.05 16.02 -22.05
C PRO A 74 3.96 16.82 -21.12
N ARG A 75 4.13 18.12 -21.39
CA ARG A 75 4.98 18.99 -20.55
C ARG A 75 4.38 19.18 -19.16
N LYS A 76 3.07 19.44 -19.09
CA LYS A 76 2.35 19.58 -17.80
C LYS A 76 2.33 18.24 -17.05
N LYS A 77 2.12 17.12 -17.73
CA LYS A 77 2.11 15.78 -17.15
C LYS A 77 3.46 15.44 -16.51
N ARG A 78 4.57 15.69 -17.23
CA ARG A 78 5.92 15.51 -16.71
C ARG A 78 6.20 16.40 -15.49
N LEU A 79 5.86 17.70 -15.56
CA LEU A 79 6.06 18.63 -14.47
C LEU A 79 5.26 18.23 -13.22
N PHE A 80 4.01 17.79 -13.41
CA PHE A 80 3.16 17.31 -12.32
C PHE A 80 3.77 16.06 -11.66
N LEU A 81 4.17 15.06 -12.44
CA LEU A 81 4.84 13.87 -11.94
C LEU A 81 6.08 14.21 -11.12
N THR A 82 6.96 15.07 -11.66
CA THR A 82 8.19 15.48 -10.97
C THR A 82 7.89 16.14 -9.62
N LYS A 83 6.87 17.03 -9.55
CA LYS A 83 6.47 17.67 -8.30
C LYS A 83 5.95 16.67 -7.26
N VAL A 84 5.16 15.68 -7.69
CA VAL A 84 4.62 14.66 -6.79
C VAL A 84 5.74 13.76 -6.27
N ILE A 85 6.63 13.29 -7.13
CA ILE A 85 7.78 12.49 -6.72
C ILE A 85 8.65 13.27 -5.74
N PHE A 86 8.95 14.54 -6.03
CA PHE A 86 9.71 15.38 -5.12
C PHE A 86 9.02 15.51 -3.74
N PHE A 87 7.70 15.67 -3.73
CA PHE A 87 6.90 15.73 -2.50
C PHE A 87 7.01 14.42 -1.69
N ASP A 88 6.86 13.25 -2.34
CA ASP A 88 6.95 11.95 -1.66
C ASP A 88 8.35 11.70 -1.09
N PHE A 89 9.39 12.02 -1.86
CA PHE A 89 10.77 11.89 -1.39
C PHE A 89 11.14 12.92 -0.34
N LEU A 90 10.53 14.11 -0.33
CA LEU A 90 10.74 15.12 0.70
C LEU A 90 10.40 14.55 2.09
N TRP A 91 9.24 13.88 2.23
CA TRP A 91 8.86 13.22 3.48
C TRP A 91 9.86 12.14 3.87
N LEU A 92 10.28 11.31 2.93
CA LEU A 92 11.30 10.30 3.18
C LEU A 92 12.61 10.92 3.70
N PHE A 93 13.09 11.98 3.07
CA PHE A 93 14.32 12.66 3.49
C PHE A 93 14.15 13.35 4.85
N LEU A 94 13.05 14.04 5.09
CA LEU A 94 12.78 14.70 6.36
C LEU A 94 12.85 13.71 7.53
N PHE A 95 12.21 12.55 7.41
CA PHE A 95 12.24 11.54 8.46
C PHE A 95 13.58 10.81 8.56
N LYS A 96 14.24 10.54 7.44
CA LYS A 96 15.52 9.81 7.42
C LYS A 96 16.68 10.62 8.01
N TYR A 97 16.69 11.93 7.80
CA TYR A 97 17.79 12.80 8.24
C TYR A 97 17.44 13.65 9.46
N SER A 98 16.21 13.62 9.92
CA SER A 98 15.83 14.28 11.17
C SER A 98 16.40 13.53 12.38
N ARG A 99 17.12 14.25 13.23
CA ARG A 99 17.64 13.71 14.50
C ARG A 99 16.56 13.55 15.59
N HIS A 100 15.43 14.21 15.42
CA HIS A 100 14.35 14.30 16.42
C HIS A 100 13.15 13.41 16.11
N LEU A 101 13.01 12.93 14.89
CA LEU A 101 11.88 12.11 14.45
C LEU A 101 12.36 10.68 14.21
N SER A 102 11.70 9.74 14.85
CA SER A 102 11.96 8.32 14.56
C SER A 102 11.44 7.99 13.16
N LEU A 103 12.21 7.21 12.40
CA LEU A 103 11.85 6.81 11.04
C LEU A 103 10.56 5.97 11.05
N PRO A 104 9.50 6.39 10.35
CA PRO A 104 8.28 5.60 10.25
C PRO A 104 8.55 4.23 9.62
N LEU A 105 7.96 3.20 10.20
CA LEU A 105 8.10 1.84 9.71
C LEU A 105 7.66 1.74 8.25
N GLY A 106 8.50 1.20 7.37
CA GLY A 106 8.19 0.97 5.97
C GLY A 106 8.16 2.21 5.07
N ILE A 107 8.50 3.43 5.56
CA ILE A 107 8.41 4.66 4.77
C ILE A 107 9.14 4.57 3.43
N SER A 108 10.30 3.98 3.36
CA SER A 108 11.04 3.80 2.11
C SER A 108 10.27 2.88 1.15
N PHE A 109 9.72 1.77 1.66
CA PHE A 109 9.01 0.80 0.85
C PHE A 109 7.75 1.40 0.21
N TYR A 110 6.88 2.01 1.02
CA TYR A 110 5.67 2.58 0.44
C TYR A 110 5.95 3.81 -0.42
N THR A 111 6.97 4.61 -0.14
CA THR A 111 7.37 5.72 -1.02
C THR A 111 7.81 5.21 -2.40
N PHE A 112 8.66 4.19 -2.46
CA PHE A 112 9.04 3.59 -3.74
C PHE A 112 7.86 2.93 -4.46
N GLN A 113 6.95 2.30 -3.72
CA GLN A 113 5.78 1.66 -4.29
C GLN A 113 4.80 2.69 -4.87
N LEU A 114 4.56 3.81 -4.18
CA LEU A 114 3.77 4.95 -4.66
C LEU A 114 4.40 5.56 -5.91
N THR A 115 5.71 5.76 -5.89
CA THR A 115 6.48 6.28 -7.03
C THR A 115 6.37 5.36 -8.24
N ALA A 116 6.53 4.03 -8.07
CA ALA A 116 6.41 3.06 -9.14
C ALA A 116 5.00 3.08 -9.76
N TYR A 117 3.96 3.15 -8.94
CA TYR A 117 2.58 3.28 -9.40
C TYR A 117 2.35 4.54 -10.26
N LEU A 118 2.89 5.69 -9.86
CA LEU A 118 2.79 6.93 -10.63
C LEU A 118 3.54 6.85 -11.97
N PHE A 119 4.71 6.20 -11.98
CA PHE A 119 5.44 5.96 -13.23
C PHE A 119 4.66 5.05 -14.18
N ASP A 120 4.03 3.99 -13.68
CA ASP A 120 3.23 3.10 -14.52
C ASP A 120 2.04 3.82 -15.15
N ILE A 121 1.38 4.74 -14.43
CA ILE A 121 0.33 5.62 -14.99
C ILE A 121 0.92 6.61 -16.00
N TYR A 122 2.08 7.18 -15.70
CA TYR A 122 2.72 8.16 -16.60
C TYR A 122 3.06 7.54 -17.95
N TYR A 123 3.61 6.33 -17.95
CA TYR A 123 3.95 5.58 -19.16
C TYR A 123 2.75 4.87 -19.80
N GLY A 124 1.56 4.99 -19.24
CA GLY A 124 0.34 4.38 -19.79
C GLY A 124 0.28 2.85 -19.64
N ARG A 125 1.08 2.26 -18.75
CA ARG A 125 1.10 0.80 -18.51
C ARG A 125 -0.15 0.35 -17.76
N ILE A 126 -0.67 1.20 -16.88
CA ILE A 126 -1.85 0.92 -16.07
C ILE A 126 -2.82 2.11 -16.10
N LEU A 127 -4.09 1.83 -15.87
CA LEU A 127 -5.09 2.84 -15.55
C LEU A 127 -5.05 3.12 -14.04
N PRO A 128 -5.32 4.37 -13.61
CA PRO A 128 -5.38 4.68 -12.19
C PRO A 128 -6.50 3.89 -11.52
N GLU A 129 -6.23 3.44 -10.29
CA GLU A 129 -7.26 2.80 -9.48
C GLU A 129 -8.30 3.83 -9.05
N ARG A 130 -9.58 3.43 -9.11
CA ARG A 130 -10.72 4.28 -8.75
C ARG A 130 -11.30 3.95 -7.39
N ASP A 131 -11.01 2.77 -6.88
CA ASP A 131 -11.40 2.36 -5.54
C ASP A 131 -10.25 2.59 -4.56
N PHE A 132 -10.47 3.51 -3.62
CA PHE A 132 -9.47 3.84 -2.60
C PHE A 132 -9.12 2.64 -1.71
N VAL A 133 -10.10 1.79 -1.39
CA VAL A 133 -9.87 0.60 -0.54
C VAL A 133 -8.91 -0.38 -1.23
N THR A 134 -9.13 -0.62 -2.52
CA THR A 134 -8.25 -1.48 -3.33
C THR A 134 -6.84 -0.88 -3.45
N PHE A 135 -6.74 0.43 -3.71
CA PHE A 135 -5.44 1.10 -3.75
C PHE A 135 -4.73 1.09 -2.39
N GLY A 136 -5.47 1.42 -1.32
CA GLY A 136 -4.95 1.39 0.05
C GLY A 136 -4.48 -0.01 0.45
N THR A 137 -5.22 -1.05 0.06
CA THR A 137 -4.81 -2.44 0.26
C THR A 137 -3.48 -2.73 -0.44
N TYR A 138 -3.32 -2.30 -1.70
CA TYR A 138 -2.08 -2.46 -2.44
C TYR A 138 -0.88 -1.86 -1.72
N ILE A 139 -1.02 -0.66 -1.16
CA ILE A 139 0.06 0.05 -0.47
C ILE A 139 0.32 -0.53 0.93
N SER A 140 -0.74 -0.76 1.72
CA SER A 140 -0.63 -1.09 3.15
C SER A 140 -0.58 -2.58 3.45
N MET A 141 -0.70 -3.46 2.45
CA MET A 141 -0.74 -4.92 2.65
C MET A 141 0.39 -5.39 3.56
N PHE A 142 0.04 -5.87 4.76
CA PHE A 142 0.98 -6.18 5.83
C PHE A 142 2.09 -7.17 5.43
N PRO A 143 1.87 -8.22 4.60
CA PRO A 143 2.96 -9.12 4.22
C PRO A 143 4.06 -8.44 3.37
N LYS A 144 3.76 -7.29 2.75
CA LYS A 144 4.67 -6.57 1.86
C LYS A 144 5.28 -5.33 2.48
N LEU A 145 4.53 -4.66 3.39
CA LEU A 145 4.86 -3.33 3.87
C LEU A 145 6.20 -3.24 4.62
N ILE A 146 6.66 -4.32 5.22
CA ILE A 146 7.86 -4.32 6.06
C ILE A 146 9.09 -4.88 5.33
N SER A 147 8.95 -5.94 4.56
CA SER A 147 10.09 -6.63 3.95
C SER A 147 9.76 -7.38 2.65
N GLY A 148 8.59 -7.14 2.08
CA GLY A 148 8.20 -7.80 0.83
C GLY A 148 8.89 -7.19 -0.41
N PRO A 149 8.96 -7.93 -1.52
CA PRO A 149 9.42 -7.38 -2.78
C PRO A 149 8.48 -6.26 -3.25
N ILE A 150 9.03 -5.22 -3.88
CA ILE A 150 8.24 -4.18 -4.54
C ILE A 150 7.52 -4.84 -5.72
N THR A 151 6.23 -5.11 -5.55
CA THR A 151 5.43 -5.75 -6.59
C THR A 151 4.73 -4.68 -7.41
N PRO A 152 4.84 -4.68 -8.75
CA PRO A 152 4.10 -3.77 -9.61
C PRO A 152 2.60 -3.86 -9.36
N TYR A 153 1.90 -2.73 -9.45
CA TYR A 153 0.45 -2.69 -9.22
C TYR A 153 -0.32 -3.61 -10.17
N GLU A 154 0.12 -3.72 -11.42
CA GLU A 154 -0.54 -4.56 -12.42
C GLU A 154 -0.64 -6.03 -12.01
N MET A 155 0.40 -6.60 -11.40
CA MET A 155 0.40 -7.99 -10.94
C MET A 155 -0.65 -8.23 -9.85
N LEU A 156 -0.79 -7.30 -8.91
CA LEU A 156 -1.76 -7.39 -7.82
C LEU A 156 -3.17 -6.99 -8.22
N ARG A 157 -3.31 -6.08 -9.19
CA ARG A 157 -4.61 -5.62 -9.68
C ARG A 157 -5.51 -6.77 -10.07
N ARG A 158 -4.96 -7.74 -10.83
CA ARG A 158 -5.73 -8.92 -11.26
C ARG A 158 -6.25 -9.71 -10.05
N GLN A 159 -5.43 -9.89 -9.03
CA GLN A 159 -5.81 -10.61 -7.81
C GLN A 159 -6.79 -9.80 -6.94
N LEU A 160 -6.65 -8.47 -6.87
CA LEU A 160 -7.52 -7.61 -6.08
C LEU A 160 -8.93 -7.45 -6.69
N HIS A 161 -9.04 -7.52 -8.03
CA HIS A 161 -10.32 -7.43 -8.74
C HIS A 161 -10.92 -8.80 -9.11
N SER A 162 -10.17 -9.89 -9.02
CA SER A 162 -10.73 -11.23 -9.27
C SER A 162 -11.54 -11.73 -8.07
N ALA A 163 -12.59 -12.50 -8.36
CA ALA A 163 -13.29 -13.26 -7.32
C ALA A 163 -12.33 -14.34 -6.79
N ARG A 164 -11.74 -14.09 -5.63
CA ARG A 164 -10.81 -15.03 -4.98
C ARG A 164 -11.61 -16.24 -4.48
N ARG A 165 -11.63 -17.32 -5.26
CA ARG A 165 -12.16 -18.62 -4.84
C ARG A 165 -10.98 -19.43 -4.32
N PHE A 166 -11.19 -20.10 -3.19
CA PHE A 166 -10.25 -21.11 -2.72
C PHE A 166 -10.42 -22.31 -3.63
N LEU A 167 -9.47 -22.52 -4.54
CA LEU A 167 -9.39 -23.73 -5.35
C LEU A 167 -8.36 -24.63 -4.67
N PRO A 168 -8.77 -25.81 -4.15
CA PRO A 168 -7.83 -26.76 -3.50
C PRO A 168 -6.74 -27.26 -4.47
N GLU A 169 -6.94 -27.10 -5.77
CA GLU A 169 -5.98 -27.46 -6.82
C GLU A 169 -4.69 -26.61 -6.79
N ASN A 170 -4.73 -25.40 -6.22
CA ASN A 170 -3.54 -24.53 -6.11
C ASN A 170 -2.63 -24.85 -4.92
N LEU A 171 -2.90 -25.91 -4.17
CA LEU A 171 -2.05 -26.40 -3.08
C LEU A 171 -1.07 -27.49 -3.52
N ALA A 172 -1.10 -27.90 -4.79
CA ALA A 172 -0.31 -29.02 -5.31
C ALA A 172 0.87 -28.61 -6.22
N GLU A 173 1.16 -27.31 -6.36
CA GLU A 173 2.35 -26.81 -7.08
C GLU A 173 3.40 -26.21 -6.15
#